data_4f553dc377a70d8f80eab07b4bfa78f6
#
_entry.id   4f553dc377a70d8f80eab07b4bfa78f6
#
_cell.length_a   1.000
_cell.length_b   1.000
_cell.length_c   1.000
_cell.angle_alpha   90.00
_cell.angle_beta   90.00
_cell.angle_gamma   90.00
#
_symmetry.space_group_name_H-M   'P 1'
#
loop_
_entity.id
_entity.type
_entity.pdbx_description
1 polymer ?
#
loop_
_entity_poly.entity_id
_entity_poly.type
_entity_poly.pdbx_seq_one_letter_code
_entity_poly.pdbx_strand_id
1 'polypeptide(L)'
;CCALIALRWAWQRDEWRLRLERQIVRFPGMASWFLIWAWQRFSQILAVQLAGGIPLLDCLPEAAAVVPSCLFRQYVWQARLLLERGCAFSQAVHAGRFGTPYVETMLAVGEMTGTYDEALASIAVYYGSRLQLLAGRIRRWLGPVVLLLTGALMGVLILCFLLPLLDMASSIVT
;
A
#
# COMPACT_ATOMS: atom_id res chain seq x y z
N CYS A 1 -16.96 -3.30 -23.01
CA CYS A 1 -16.34 -1.96 -23.13
C CYS A 1 -16.99 -0.91 -22.21
N CYS A 2 -18.34 -0.82 -22.16
CA CYS A 2 -19.02 0.16 -21.27
C CYS A 2 -18.78 -0.05 -19.77
N ALA A 3 -18.68 -1.30 -19.31
CA ALA A 3 -18.41 -1.61 -17.90
C ALA A 3 -17.01 -1.16 -17.44
N LEU A 4 -16.01 -1.25 -18.31
CA LEU A 4 -14.64 -0.78 -18.03
C LEU A 4 -14.54 0.75 -18.02
N ILE A 5 -15.32 1.42 -18.85
CA ILE A 5 -15.40 2.89 -18.89
C ILE A 5 -16.15 3.41 -17.67
N ALA A 6 -17.23 2.76 -17.26
CA ALA A 6 -17.99 3.09 -16.06
C ALA A 6 -17.15 2.86 -14.78
N LEU A 7 -16.37 1.76 -14.74
CA LEU A 7 -15.42 1.49 -13.65
C LEU A 7 -14.32 2.54 -13.57
N ARG A 8 -13.82 2.99 -14.72
CA ARG A 8 -12.79 4.03 -14.83
C ARG A 8 -13.35 5.42 -14.46
N TRP A 9 -14.61 5.68 -14.76
CA TRP A 9 -15.29 6.94 -14.41
C TRP A 9 -15.67 6.99 -12.92
N ALA A 10 -16.06 5.86 -12.33
CA ALA A 10 -16.29 5.73 -10.89
C ALA A 10 -14.98 5.91 -10.09
N TRP A 11 -13.83 5.54 -10.66
CA TRP A 11 -12.52 5.72 -10.03
C TRP A 11 -12.03 7.17 -9.99
N GLN A 12 -12.62 8.08 -10.75
CA GLN A 12 -12.25 9.50 -10.80
C GLN A 12 -13.00 10.38 -9.79
N ARG A 13 -14.03 9.87 -9.11
CA ARG A 13 -14.72 10.64 -8.07
C ARG A 13 -14.08 10.41 -6.70
N ASP A 14 -13.41 11.42 -6.20
CA ASP A 14 -12.71 11.43 -4.89
C ASP A 14 -13.62 11.04 -3.70
N GLU A 15 -14.92 11.26 -3.77
CA GLU A 15 -15.87 10.89 -2.73
C GLU A 15 -16.03 9.38 -2.52
N TRP A 16 -15.95 8.58 -3.59
CA TRP A 16 -16.03 7.11 -3.52
C TRP A 16 -14.71 6.51 -2.98
N ARG A 17 -13.59 7.15 -3.29
CA ARG A 17 -12.28 6.78 -2.75
C ARG A 17 -12.24 6.93 -1.23
N LEU A 18 -12.75 8.04 -0.70
CA LEU A 18 -12.82 8.28 0.75
C LEU A 18 -13.70 7.24 1.47
N ARG A 19 -14.81 6.82 0.86
CA ARG A 19 -15.69 5.77 1.44
C ARG A 19 -15.05 4.39 1.37
N LEU A 20 -14.42 4.06 0.25
CA LEU A 20 -13.69 2.80 0.06
C LEU A 20 -12.44 2.74 0.95
N GLU A 21 -11.66 3.82 1.03
CA GLU A 21 -10.51 3.91 1.95
C GLU A 21 -10.95 3.72 3.40
N ARG A 22 -12.05 4.32 3.81
CA ARG A 22 -12.58 4.17 5.18
C ARG A 22 -13.09 2.75 5.47
N GLN A 23 -13.57 2.02 4.47
CA GLN A 23 -13.94 0.61 4.60
C GLN A 23 -12.70 -0.33 4.55
N ILE A 24 -11.73 -0.04 3.71
CA ILE A 24 -10.46 -0.79 3.61
C ILE A 24 -9.64 -0.65 4.90
N VAL A 25 -9.61 0.55 5.49
CA VAL A 25 -8.97 0.83 6.79
C VAL A 25 -9.69 0.09 7.95
N ARG A 26 -10.95 -0.32 7.77
CA ARG A 26 -11.69 -1.10 8.76
C ARG A 26 -11.26 -2.57 8.83
N PHE A 27 -10.56 -3.09 7.81
CA PHE A 27 -9.90 -4.40 7.85
C PHE A 27 -8.48 -4.24 8.45
N PRO A 28 -8.23 -4.71 9.69
CA PRO A 28 -6.99 -4.42 10.43
C PRO A 28 -5.71 -4.88 9.73
N GLY A 29 -5.77 -5.90 8.87
CA GLY A 29 -4.62 -6.37 8.09
C GLY A 29 -4.26 -5.49 6.89
N MET A 30 -5.24 -4.91 6.22
CA MET A 30 -5.05 -4.11 5.00
C MET A 30 -4.68 -2.66 5.32
N ALA A 31 -5.18 -2.14 6.44
CA ALA A 31 -4.84 -0.80 6.92
C ALA A 31 -3.37 -0.66 7.28
N SER A 32 -2.80 -1.64 7.98
CA SER A 32 -1.39 -1.65 8.34
C SER A 32 -0.48 -1.76 7.09
N TRP A 33 -0.91 -2.51 6.09
CA TRP A 33 -0.17 -2.65 4.82
C TRP A 33 -0.10 -1.34 4.03
N PHE A 34 -1.25 -0.69 3.94
CA PHE A 34 -1.36 0.61 3.29
C PHE A 34 -0.52 1.69 4.01
N LEU A 35 -0.55 1.70 5.34
CA LEU A 35 0.22 2.65 6.13
C LEU A 35 1.75 2.45 5.95
N ILE A 36 2.22 1.19 5.93
CA ILE A 36 3.62 0.83 5.66
C ILE A 36 4.04 1.34 4.28
N TRP A 37 3.22 1.11 3.26
CA TRP A 37 3.47 1.56 1.90
C TRP A 37 3.45 3.09 1.78
N ALA A 38 2.49 3.75 2.42
CA ALA A 38 2.38 5.20 2.44
C ALA A 38 3.61 5.84 3.09
N TRP A 39 4.03 5.36 4.27
CA TRP A 39 5.21 5.84 4.96
C TRP A 39 6.50 5.58 4.18
N GLN A 40 6.64 4.42 3.55
CA GLN A 40 7.81 4.13 2.73
C GLN A 40 7.97 5.14 1.59
N ARG A 41 6.90 5.43 0.85
CA ARG A 41 6.94 6.38 -0.26
C ARG A 41 7.14 7.82 0.21
N PHE A 42 6.38 8.21 1.23
CA PHE A 42 6.45 9.53 1.81
C PHE A 42 7.85 9.85 2.36
N SER A 43 8.40 8.98 3.21
CA SER A 43 9.71 9.18 3.83
C SER A 43 10.86 9.15 2.81
N GLN A 44 10.75 8.32 1.77
CA GLN A 44 11.75 8.26 0.70
C GLN A 44 11.87 9.60 -0.04
N ILE A 45 10.74 10.20 -0.41
CA ILE A 45 10.73 11.47 -1.15
C ILE A 45 11.16 12.60 -0.23
N LEU A 46 10.64 12.61 0.99
CA LEU A 46 10.97 13.64 1.96
C LEU A 46 12.47 13.65 2.31
N ALA A 47 13.08 12.46 2.47
CA ALA A 47 14.52 12.33 2.71
C ALA A 47 15.36 12.91 1.57
N VAL A 48 15.01 12.62 0.32
CA VAL A 48 15.73 13.13 -0.85
C VAL A 48 15.61 14.64 -0.97
N GLN A 49 14.44 15.21 -0.72
CA GLN A 49 14.21 16.65 -0.79
C GLN A 49 14.97 17.39 0.32
N LEU A 50 14.96 16.87 1.55
CA LEU A 50 15.70 17.44 2.66
C LEU A 50 17.21 17.35 2.46
N ALA A 51 17.71 16.23 1.94
CA ALA A 51 19.11 16.09 1.54
C ALA A 51 19.50 17.08 0.42
N GLY A 52 18.55 17.50 -0.41
CA GLY A 52 18.68 18.57 -1.38
C GLY A 52 18.64 19.99 -0.78
N GLY A 53 18.48 20.13 0.54
CA GLY A 53 18.43 21.40 1.25
C GLY A 53 17.09 22.12 1.18
N ILE A 54 16.03 21.47 0.72
CA ILE A 54 14.68 22.06 0.69
C ILE A 54 14.09 22.07 2.12
N PRO A 55 13.49 23.17 2.56
CA PRO A 55 12.89 23.25 3.89
C PRO A 55 11.79 22.21 4.10
N LEU A 56 11.72 21.63 5.31
CA LEU A 56 10.75 20.57 5.65
C LEU A 56 9.30 20.98 5.34
N LEU A 57 8.91 22.20 5.63
CA LEU A 57 7.55 22.71 5.40
C LEU A 57 7.14 22.72 3.91
N ASP A 58 8.10 22.92 3.02
CA ASP A 58 7.86 22.96 1.57
C ASP A 58 7.86 21.54 0.97
N CYS A 59 8.64 20.62 1.55
CA CYS A 59 8.69 19.22 1.11
C CYS A 59 7.41 18.44 1.44
N LEU A 60 6.76 18.75 2.56
CA LEU A 60 5.60 18.00 3.08
C LEU A 60 4.44 17.84 2.07
N PRO A 61 3.94 18.91 1.40
CA PRO A 61 2.83 18.79 0.45
C PRO A 61 3.21 17.97 -0.79
N GLU A 62 4.43 18.12 -1.29
CA GLU A 62 4.91 17.40 -2.46
C GLU A 62 5.08 15.90 -2.16
N ALA A 63 5.71 15.58 -1.03
CA ALA A 63 5.86 14.20 -0.58
C ALA A 63 4.48 13.54 -0.33
N ALA A 64 3.52 14.28 0.23
CA ALA A 64 2.16 13.77 0.43
C ALA A 64 1.39 13.54 -0.87
N ALA A 65 1.68 14.30 -1.93
CA ALA A 65 1.01 14.17 -3.23
C ALA A 65 1.32 12.82 -3.91
N VAL A 66 2.48 12.23 -3.62
CA VAL A 66 2.88 10.92 -4.18
C VAL A 66 2.11 9.75 -3.56
N VAL A 67 1.55 9.95 -2.37
CA VAL A 67 0.70 8.94 -1.72
C VAL A 67 -0.74 9.12 -2.22
N PRO A 68 -1.32 8.14 -2.95
CA PRO A 68 -2.67 8.23 -3.51
C PRO A 68 -3.75 7.98 -2.43
N SER A 69 -3.64 8.62 -1.27
CA SER A 69 -4.60 8.58 -0.18
C SER A 69 -5.00 9.99 0.24
N CYS A 70 -6.29 10.25 0.16
CA CYS A 70 -6.85 11.52 0.62
C CYS A 70 -6.73 11.66 2.15
N LEU A 71 -6.89 10.55 2.89
CA LEU A 71 -6.76 10.55 4.35
C LEU A 71 -5.33 10.85 4.78
N PHE A 72 -4.33 10.18 4.19
CA PHE A 72 -2.92 10.42 4.50
C PHE A 72 -2.53 11.88 4.21
N ARG A 73 -2.99 12.41 3.09
CA ARG A 73 -2.75 13.81 2.70
C ARG A 73 -3.38 14.80 3.68
N GLN A 74 -4.57 14.52 4.19
CA GLN A 74 -5.21 15.34 5.24
C GLN A 74 -4.39 15.33 6.55
N TYR A 75 -3.88 14.17 6.96
CA TYR A 75 -3.02 14.08 8.15
C TYR A 75 -1.71 14.86 7.99
N VAL A 76 -1.06 14.74 6.82
CA VAL A 76 0.17 15.52 6.53
C VAL A 76 -0.13 17.01 6.51
N TRP A 77 -1.27 17.43 5.98
CA TRP A 77 -1.69 18.83 6.01
C TRP A 77 -1.91 19.35 7.43
N GLN A 78 -2.54 18.56 8.29
CA GLN A 78 -2.69 18.91 9.70
C GLN A 78 -1.34 18.99 10.43
N ALA A 79 -0.44 18.03 10.15
CA ALA A 79 0.91 18.05 10.68
C ALA A 79 1.67 19.31 10.25
N ARG A 80 1.56 19.71 8.98
CA ARG A 80 2.14 20.97 8.49
C ARG A 80 1.68 22.20 9.28
N LEU A 81 0.37 22.31 9.54
CA LEU A 81 -0.17 23.42 10.34
C LEU A 81 0.37 23.45 11.78
N LEU A 82 0.65 22.28 12.36
CA LEU A 82 1.28 22.19 13.68
C LEU A 82 2.75 22.59 13.62
N LEU A 83 3.48 22.20 12.57
CA LEU A 83 4.87 22.62 12.37
C LEU A 83 4.98 24.13 12.16
N GLU A 84 4.09 24.75 11.40
CA GLU A 84 4.03 26.21 11.21
C GLU A 84 3.82 26.96 12.53
N ARG A 85 3.21 26.30 13.53
CA ARG A 85 3.06 26.80 14.90
C ARG A 85 4.27 26.51 15.80
N GLY A 86 5.32 25.90 15.27
CA GLY A 86 6.54 25.55 15.99
C GLY A 86 6.47 24.24 16.77
N CYS A 87 5.45 23.39 16.54
CA CYS A 87 5.44 22.06 17.11
C CYS A 87 6.49 21.16 16.43
N ALA A 88 7.07 20.25 17.19
CA ALA A 88 7.97 19.23 16.69
C ALA A 88 7.29 18.32 15.67
N PHE A 89 8.00 17.85 14.63
CA PHE A 89 7.41 16.98 13.62
C PHE A 89 6.98 15.63 14.19
N SER A 90 7.76 15.08 15.11
CA SER A 90 7.40 13.86 15.85
C SER A 90 6.08 14.01 16.61
N GLN A 91 5.87 15.16 17.28
CA GLN A 91 4.63 15.46 17.99
C GLN A 91 3.44 15.67 17.05
N ALA A 92 3.65 16.31 15.90
CA ALA A 92 2.60 16.52 14.90
C ALA A 92 2.12 15.19 14.31
N VAL A 93 3.03 14.25 14.06
CA VAL A 93 2.73 12.89 13.57
C VAL A 93 1.98 12.10 14.64
N HIS A 94 2.39 12.20 15.91
CA HIS A 94 1.73 11.54 17.03
C HIS A 94 0.29 12.09 17.24
N ALA A 95 0.11 13.39 17.22
CA ALA A 95 -1.20 14.04 17.37
C ALA A 95 -2.18 13.61 16.24
N GLY A 96 -1.68 13.47 15.01
CA GLY A 96 -2.45 13.02 13.86
C GLY A 96 -2.76 11.52 13.86
N ARG A 97 -2.16 10.72 14.73
CA ARG A 97 -2.31 9.26 14.84
C ARG A 97 -2.07 8.52 13.50
N PHE A 98 -1.25 9.06 12.63
CA PHE A 98 -0.91 8.44 11.34
C PHE A 98 0.52 7.90 11.30
N GLY A 99 1.31 8.13 12.34
CA GLY A 99 2.61 7.52 12.59
C GLY A 99 2.49 6.15 13.24
N THR A 100 3.55 5.36 13.09
CA THR A 100 3.77 4.19 13.95
C THR A 100 4.76 4.58 15.05
N PRO A 101 4.81 3.84 16.17
CA PRO A 101 5.79 4.13 17.23
C PRO A 101 7.24 4.22 16.72
N TYR A 102 7.58 3.42 15.71
CA TYR A 102 8.89 3.46 15.08
C TYR A 102 9.15 4.81 14.36
N VAL A 103 8.18 5.30 13.60
CA VAL A 103 8.27 6.58 12.89
C VAL A 103 8.42 7.73 13.89
N GLU A 104 7.58 7.75 14.93
CA GLU A 104 7.60 8.78 15.95
C GLU A 104 8.95 8.84 16.67
N THR A 105 9.51 7.68 17.04
CA THR A 105 10.82 7.58 17.67
C THR A 105 11.94 8.07 16.74
N MET A 106 11.93 7.63 15.47
CA MET A 106 12.95 8.02 14.50
C MET A 106 12.91 9.52 14.17
N LEU A 107 11.71 10.07 14.04
CA LEU A 107 11.55 11.52 13.86
C LEU A 107 12.03 12.31 15.07
N ALA A 108 11.73 11.85 16.29
CA ALA A 108 12.22 12.48 17.51
C ALA A 108 13.77 12.46 17.58
N VAL A 109 14.40 11.35 17.21
CA VAL A 109 15.86 11.28 17.12
C VAL A 109 16.42 12.26 16.09
N GLY A 110 15.86 12.26 14.85
CA GLY A 110 16.28 13.19 13.80
C GLY A 110 16.09 14.66 14.18
N GLU A 111 15.06 14.95 14.98
CA GLU A 111 14.80 16.28 15.53
C GLU A 111 15.86 16.71 16.55
N MET A 112 16.24 15.81 17.46
CA MET A 112 17.26 16.06 18.47
C MET A 112 18.66 16.22 17.86
N THR A 113 18.96 15.49 16.78
CA THR A 113 20.26 15.52 16.10
C THR A 113 20.32 16.56 14.98
N GLY A 114 19.19 17.08 14.51
CA GLY A 114 19.11 17.96 13.35
C GLY A 114 19.26 17.23 12.01
N THR A 115 19.22 15.88 12.00
CA THR A 115 19.44 15.03 10.81
C THR A 115 18.13 14.34 10.39
N TYR A 116 17.13 15.15 10.01
CA TYR A 116 15.84 14.62 9.54
C TYR A 116 15.95 13.78 8.27
N ASP A 117 16.85 14.11 7.37
CA ASP A 117 17.12 13.40 6.13
C ASP A 117 17.57 11.97 6.40
N GLU A 118 18.52 11.75 7.31
CA GLU A 118 18.98 10.41 7.70
C GLU A 118 17.90 9.61 8.43
N ALA A 119 17.15 10.26 9.33
CA ALA A 119 16.05 9.62 10.05
C ALA A 119 14.97 9.15 9.09
N LEU A 120 14.57 9.98 8.13
CA LEU A 120 13.59 9.64 7.11
C LEU A 120 14.08 8.59 6.12
N ALA A 121 15.37 8.64 5.73
CA ALA A 121 15.99 7.60 4.91
C ALA A 121 15.95 6.25 5.63
N SER A 122 16.23 6.22 6.93
CA SER A 122 16.15 5.00 7.76
C SER A 122 14.72 4.45 7.82
N ILE A 123 13.72 5.33 7.97
CA ILE A 123 12.30 4.95 7.91
C ILE A 123 11.95 4.34 6.54
N ALA A 124 12.39 4.96 5.46
CA ALA A 124 12.14 4.47 4.10
C ALA A 124 12.74 3.07 3.86
N VAL A 125 13.97 2.84 4.30
CA VAL A 125 14.65 1.54 4.20
C VAL A 125 13.95 0.48 5.05
N TYR A 126 13.58 0.80 6.28
CA TYR A 126 12.88 -0.11 7.18
C TYR A 126 11.54 -0.58 6.59
N TYR A 127 10.71 0.35 6.12
CA TYR A 127 9.44 -0.02 5.51
C TYR A 127 9.61 -0.66 4.14
N GLY A 128 10.63 -0.29 3.37
CA GLY A 128 10.97 -0.93 2.12
C GLY A 128 11.29 -2.41 2.30
N SER A 129 12.10 -2.76 3.28
CA SER A 129 12.42 -4.16 3.61
C SER A 129 11.18 -4.95 4.07
N ARG A 130 10.30 -4.33 4.86
CA ARG A 130 9.03 -4.93 5.28
C ARG A 130 8.12 -5.24 4.09
N LEU A 131 8.01 -4.32 3.12
CA LEU A 131 7.24 -4.52 1.89
C LEU A 131 7.81 -5.65 1.04
N GLN A 132 9.14 -5.74 0.90
CA GLN A 132 9.80 -6.81 0.16
C GLN A 132 9.53 -8.19 0.77
N LEU A 133 9.58 -8.30 2.10
CA LEU A 133 9.24 -9.54 2.80
C LEU A 133 7.80 -9.99 2.55
N LEU A 134 6.88 -9.03 2.52
CA LEU A 134 5.47 -9.30 2.26
C LEU A 134 5.25 -9.70 0.78
N ALA A 135 5.85 -8.97 -0.16
CA ALA A 135 5.81 -9.31 -1.58
C ALA A 135 6.42 -10.70 -1.86
N GLY A 136 7.49 -11.05 -1.16
CA GLY A 136 8.12 -12.37 -1.24
C GLY A 136 7.21 -13.50 -0.78
N ARG A 137 6.37 -13.28 0.24
CA ARG A 137 5.35 -14.26 0.68
C ARG A 137 4.31 -14.51 -0.40
N ILE A 138 3.75 -13.45 -0.98
CA ILE A 138 2.75 -13.55 -2.05
C ILE A 138 3.33 -14.31 -3.25
N ARG A 139 4.55 -13.96 -3.67
CA ARG A 139 5.23 -14.59 -4.79
C ARG A 139 5.47 -16.09 -4.58
N ARG A 140 5.74 -16.51 -3.35
CA ARG A 140 5.95 -17.93 -2.98
C ARG A 140 4.67 -18.75 -3.12
N TRP A 141 3.50 -18.17 -2.87
CA TRP A 141 2.21 -18.83 -2.99
C TRP A 141 1.66 -18.83 -4.43
N LEU A 142 2.11 -17.90 -5.27
CA LEU A 142 1.64 -17.82 -6.66
C LEU A 142 1.98 -19.08 -7.46
N GLY A 143 3.16 -19.65 -7.29
CA GLY A 143 3.60 -20.87 -7.98
C GLY A 143 2.66 -22.06 -7.76
N PRO A 144 2.43 -22.50 -6.51
CA PRO A 144 1.51 -23.59 -6.19
C PRO A 144 0.07 -23.33 -6.64
N VAL A 145 -0.41 -22.10 -6.52
CA VAL A 145 -1.78 -21.75 -6.94
C VAL A 145 -1.96 -21.89 -8.46
N VAL A 146 -1.02 -21.38 -9.25
CA VAL A 146 -1.05 -21.49 -10.71
C VAL A 146 -0.97 -22.97 -11.14
N LEU A 147 -0.10 -23.75 -10.48
CA LEU A 147 0.01 -25.19 -10.76
C LEU A 147 -1.29 -25.95 -10.49
N LEU A 148 -1.93 -25.68 -9.34
CA LEU A 148 -3.22 -26.27 -9.00
C LEU A 148 -4.33 -25.87 -9.98
N LEU A 149 -4.35 -24.60 -10.38
CA LEU A 149 -5.35 -24.08 -11.30
C LEU A 149 -5.21 -24.72 -12.69
N THR A 150 -3.98 -24.82 -13.20
CA THR A 150 -3.71 -25.48 -14.50
C THR A 150 -3.99 -26.99 -14.45
N GLY A 151 -3.63 -27.65 -13.36
CA GLY A 151 -3.95 -29.08 -13.14
C GLY A 151 -5.45 -29.34 -13.06
N ALA A 152 -6.19 -28.50 -12.33
CA ALA A 152 -7.66 -28.60 -12.27
C ALA A 152 -8.31 -28.37 -13.63
N LEU A 153 -7.84 -27.36 -14.38
CA LEU A 153 -8.35 -27.07 -15.73
C LEU A 153 -8.13 -28.27 -16.70
N MET A 154 -6.92 -28.84 -16.69
CA MET A 154 -6.61 -30.05 -17.47
C MET A 154 -7.47 -31.24 -17.04
N GLY A 155 -7.67 -31.44 -15.71
CA GLY A 155 -8.53 -32.51 -15.22
C GLY A 155 -9.97 -32.37 -15.66
N VAL A 156 -10.54 -31.18 -15.67
CA VAL A 156 -11.90 -30.90 -16.16
C VAL A 156 -11.99 -31.17 -17.68
N LEU A 157 -10.99 -30.77 -18.47
CA LEU A 157 -10.96 -31.03 -19.90
C LEU A 157 -10.92 -32.54 -20.19
N ILE A 158 -10.09 -33.31 -19.48
CA ILE A 158 -10.00 -34.75 -19.63
C ILE A 158 -11.33 -35.44 -19.31
N LEU A 159 -11.96 -35.04 -18.18
CA LEU A 159 -13.28 -35.57 -17.79
C LEU A 159 -14.36 -35.26 -18.81
N CYS A 160 -14.35 -34.03 -19.36
CA CYS A 160 -15.32 -33.61 -20.37
C CYS A 160 -15.18 -34.40 -21.68
N PHE A 161 -13.98 -34.87 -22.00
CA PHE A 161 -13.72 -35.73 -23.17
C PHE A 161 -13.99 -37.23 -22.90
N LEU A 162 -13.69 -37.69 -21.69
CA LEU A 162 -13.80 -39.09 -21.32
C LEU A 162 -15.27 -39.54 -21.12
N LEU A 163 -16.11 -38.67 -20.57
CA LEU A 163 -17.53 -38.95 -20.30
C LEU A 163 -18.29 -39.38 -21.57
N PRO A 164 -18.27 -38.61 -22.67
CA PRO A 164 -19.01 -39.01 -23.88
C PRO A 164 -18.42 -40.28 -24.58
N LEU A 165 -17.12 -40.53 -24.42
CA LEU A 165 -16.50 -41.74 -24.93
C LEU A 165 -16.97 -43.00 -24.19
N LEU A 166 -17.14 -42.89 -22.86
CA LEU A 166 -17.66 -43.99 -22.04
C LEU A 166 -19.15 -44.25 -22.33
N ASP A 167 -19.95 -43.22 -22.57
CA ASP A 167 -21.36 -43.38 -22.96
C ASP A 167 -21.51 -44.06 -24.32
N MET A 168 -20.64 -43.73 -25.28
CA MET A 168 -20.63 -44.42 -26.58
C MET A 168 -20.17 -45.90 -26.47
N ALA A 169 -19.20 -46.18 -25.60
CA ALA A 169 -18.73 -47.55 -25.39
C ALA A 169 -19.77 -48.41 -24.66
N SER A 170 -20.56 -47.86 -23.74
CA SER A 170 -21.63 -48.59 -23.08
C SER A 170 -22.82 -48.90 -23.97
N SER A 171 -23.09 -48.06 -24.97
CA SER A 171 -24.18 -48.30 -25.94
C SER A 171 -23.87 -49.37 -26.97
N ILE A 172 -22.62 -49.81 -27.14
CA ILE A 172 -22.20 -50.88 -28.05
C ILE A 172 -22.27 -52.28 -27.41
N VAL A 173 -22.31 -52.33 -26.07
CA VAL A 173 -22.30 -53.59 -25.31
C VAL A 173 -23.71 -54.04 -24.92
N THR A 174 -24.73 -53.20 -25.14
CA THR A 174 -26.16 -53.58 -24.96
C THR A 174 -26.81 -53.90 -26.29
#